data_fb5de4e14db96345e8f7c08d4cdf2c54
#
_entry.id   fb5de4e14db96345e8f7c08d4cdf2c54
#
_cell.length_a   1.000
_cell.length_b   1.000
_cell.length_c   1.000
_cell.angle_alpha   90.00
_cell.angle_beta   90.00
_cell.angle_gamma   90.00
#
_symmetry.space_group_name_H-M   'P 1'
#
loop_
_entity.id
_entity.type
_entity.pdbx_description
1 polymer ?
#
loop_
_entity_poly.entity_id
_entity_poly.type
_entity_poly.pdbx_seq_one_letter_code
_entity_poly.pdbx_strand_id
1 'polypeptide(L)'
;MKTNERILRINSVLQDYFIKHPQSGMVLAKEFMPLFIKNGIFNKDYREGLPIRKVLRALDTENSLDKIPYVHAERKSKITNWYFRPL
;
A
#
# COMPACT_ATOMS: atom_id res chain seq x y z
N MET A 1 -14.19 -6.30 6.77
CA MET A 1 -13.43 -5.09 7.18
C MET A 1 -13.89 -3.92 6.33
N LYS A 2 -14.24 -2.82 6.97
CA LYS A 2 -14.66 -1.62 6.24
C LYS A 2 -13.47 -0.93 5.61
N THR A 3 -13.71 -0.17 4.55
CA THR A 3 -12.65 0.49 3.78
C THR A 3 -11.78 1.41 4.66
N ASN A 4 -12.40 2.24 5.49
CA ASN A 4 -11.64 3.15 6.36
C ASN A 4 -10.80 2.41 7.38
N GLU A 5 -11.33 1.33 7.95
CA GLU A 5 -10.59 0.48 8.88
C GLU A 5 -9.40 -0.16 8.19
N ARG A 6 -9.58 -0.63 6.96
CA ARG A 6 -8.49 -1.23 6.18
C ARG A 6 -7.38 -0.22 5.93
N ILE A 7 -7.73 1.01 5.55
CA ILE A 7 -6.74 2.08 5.32
C ILE A 7 -5.95 2.39 6.59
N LEU A 8 -6.62 2.48 7.74
CA LEU A 8 -5.97 2.73 9.02
C LEU A 8 -4.99 1.61 9.36
N ARG A 9 -5.37 0.36 9.11
CA ARG A 9 -4.51 -0.78 9.40
C ARG A 9 -3.34 -0.86 8.43
N ILE A 10 -3.54 -0.53 7.16
CA ILE A 10 -2.44 -0.43 6.19
C ILE A 10 -1.43 0.60 6.68
N ASN A 11 -1.89 1.78 7.08
CA ASN A 11 -1.01 2.84 7.58
C ASN A 11 -0.24 2.40 8.82
N SER A 12 -0.89 1.68 9.73
CA SER A 12 -0.24 1.18 10.95
C SER A 12 0.90 0.22 10.61
N VAL A 13 0.66 -0.70 9.67
CA VAL A 13 1.68 -1.65 9.23
C VAL A 13 2.85 -0.93 8.56
N LEU A 14 2.56 0.05 7.70
CA LEU A 14 3.61 0.81 7.01
C LEU A 14 4.42 1.65 8.00
N GLN A 15 3.76 2.28 8.95
CA GLN A 15 4.44 3.05 9.98
C GLN A 15 5.43 2.17 10.74
N ASP A 16 4.96 1.02 11.22
CA ASP A 16 5.81 0.07 11.95
C ASP A 16 6.99 -0.39 11.10
N TYR A 17 6.73 -0.74 9.85
CA TYR A 17 7.77 -1.20 8.94
C TYR A 17 8.84 -0.12 8.72
N PHE A 18 8.44 1.12 8.41
CA PHE A 18 9.41 2.16 8.08
C PHE A 18 10.12 2.73 9.32
N ILE A 19 9.54 2.60 10.50
CA ILE A 19 10.26 2.88 11.74
C ILE A 19 11.41 1.90 11.92
N LYS A 20 11.17 0.62 11.61
CA LYS A 20 12.19 -0.43 11.73
C LYS A 20 13.19 -0.41 10.57
N HIS A 21 12.82 0.15 9.44
CA HIS A 21 13.63 0.16 8.23
C HIS A 21 13.72 1.57 7.63
N PRO A 22 14.29 2.53 8.37
CA PRO A 22 14.24 3.94 7.95
C PRO A 22 15.03 4.22 6.66
N GLN A 23 15.92 3.33 6.27
CA GLN A 23 16.74 3.54 5.08
C GLN A 23 16.35 2.62 3.92
N SER A 24 15.18 2.03 3.97
CA SER A 24 14.76 1.09 2.93
C SER A 24 14.54 1.75 1.56
N GLY A 25 14.27 3.06 1.52
CA GLY A 25 13.87 3.72 0.28
C GLY A 25 12.49 3.27 -0.19
N MET A 26 12.23 3.43 -1.50
CA MET A 26 10.96 3.00 -2.08
C MET A 26 10.92 1.49 -2.26
N VAL A 27 9.79 0.88 -1.91
CA VAL A 27 9.55 -0.56 -2.05
C VAL A 27 8.24 -0.73 -2.82
N LEU A 28 8.24 -1.65 -3.79
CA LEU A 28 7.00 -1.94 -4.52
C LEU A 28 5.88 -2.34 -3.56
N ALA A 29 4.69 -1.77 -3.77
CA ALA A 29 3.57 -2.03 -2.88
C ALA A 29 3.24 -3.52 -2.79
N LYS A 30 3.38 -4.26 -3.89
CA LYS A 30 3.11 -5.70 -3.91
C LYS A 30 3.99 -6.49 -2.94
N GLU A 31 5.17 -5.99 -2.62
CA GLU A 31 6.09 -6.66 -1.71
C GLU A 31 5.58 -6.66 -0.27
N PHE A 32 4.63 -5.80 0.06
CA PHE A 32 4.03 -5.74 1.38
C PHE A 32 2.87 -6.71 1.57
N MET A 33 2.43 -7.39 0.52
CA MET A 33 1.28 -8.30 0.64
C MET A 33 1.44 -9.36 1.72
N PRO A 34 2.61 -10.06 1.85
CA PRO A 34 2.77 -11.02 2.93
C PRO A 34 2.57 -10.40 4.31
N LEU A 35 3.07 -9.18 4.50
CA LEU A 35 2.93 -8.49 5.77
C LEU A 35 1.48 -8.07 6.04
N PHE A 36 0.78 -7.61 5.01
CA PHE A 36 -0.64 -7.27 5.14
C PHE A 36 -1.48 -8.51 5.45
N ILE A 37 -1.18 -9.63 4.83
CA ILE A 37 -1.87 -10.91 5.10
C ILE A 37 -1.61 -11.35 6.53
N LYS A 38 -0.36 -11.29 6.97
CA LYS A 38 0.02 -11.64 8.35
C LYS A 38 -0.77 -10.80 9.36
N ASN A 39 -1.06 -9.56 9.04
CA ASN A 39 -1.81 -8.65 9.92
C ASN A 39 -3.32 -8.68 9.67
N GLY A 40 -3.80 -9.63 8.90
CA GLY A 40 -5.24 -9.83 8.70
C GLY A 40 -5.92 -8.78 7.83
N ILE A 41 -5.15 -8.00 7.06
CA ILE A 41 -5.72 -6.94 6.21
C ILE A 41 -6.29 -7.53 4.93
N PHE A 42 -5.64 -8.54 4.39
CA PHE A 42 -6.10 -9.31 3.24
C PHE A 42 -6.01 -10.80 3.55
N ASN A 43 -6.84 -11.61 2.89
CA ASN A 43 -6.85 -13.05 3.11
C ASN A 43 -5.75 -13.76 2.32
N LYS A 44 -5.48 -13.30 1.12
CA LYS A 44 -4.48 -13.91 0.24
C LYS A 44 -4.03 -12.90 -0.81
N ASP A 45 -2.89 -13.19 -1.41
CA ASP A 45 -2.41 -12.45 -2.57
C ASP A 45 -2.77 -13.20 -3.85
N TYR A 46 -2.98 -12.47 -4.92
CA TYR A 46 -3.14 -13.01 -6.26
C TYR A 46 -2.77 -11.94 -7.28
N ARG A 47 -2.33 -12.38 -8.46
CA ARG A 47 -1.90 -11.49 -9.54
C ARG A 47 -0.87 -10.46 -9.06
N GLU A 48 0.09 -10.92 -8.25
CA GLU A 48 1.21 -10.11 -7.79
C GLU A 48 0.79 -8.77 -7.18
N GLY A 49 0.05 -8.84 -6.09
CA GLY A 49 -0.32 -7.67 -5.33
C GLY A 49 -1.59 -6.98 -5.81
N LEU A 50 -2.45 -7.67 -6.54
CA LEU A 50 -3.70 -7.07 -6.99
C LEU A 50 -4.56 -6.54 -5.83
N PRO A 51 -4.67 -7.23 -4.67
CA PRO A 51 -5.50 -6.70 -3.58
C PRO A 51 -5.08 -5.31 -3.12
N ILE A 52 -3.78 -5.07 -2.88
CA ILE A 52 -3.33 -3.73 -2.48
C ILE A 52 -3.45 -2.74 -3.65
N ARG A 53 -3.15 -3.18 -4.87
CA ARG A 53 -3.26 -2.28 -6.03
C ARG A 53 -4.70 -1.82 -6.26
N LYS A 54 -5.69 -2.66 -5.98
CA LYS A 54 -7.10 -2.26 -6.07
C LYS A 54 -7.44 -1.17 -5.07
N VAL A 55 -6.95 -1.28 -3.84
CA VAL A 55 -7.16 -0.25 -2.82
C VAL A 55 -6.56 1.07 -3.29
N LEU A 56 -5.32 1.04 -3.78
CA LEU A 56 -4.63 2.25 -4.21
C LEU A 56 -5.29 2.88 -5.43
N ARG A 57 -5.73 2.07 -6.38
CA ARG A 57 -6.46 2.57 -7.56
C ARG A 57 -7.77 3.24 -7.18
N ALA A 58 -8.50 2.66 -6.25
CA ALA A 58 -9.76 3.24 -5.79
C ALA A 58 -9.53 4.60 -5.14
N LEU A 59 -8.51 4.71 -4.28
CA LEU A 59 -8.15 5.97 -3.65
C LEU A 59 -7.70 7.00 -4.69
N ASP A 60 -6.94 6.58 -5.68
CA ASP A 60 -6.48 7.46 -6.74
C ASP A 60 -7.67 8.03 -7.53
N THR A 61 -8.63 7.18 -7.88
CA THR A 61 -9.84 7.60 -8.60
C THR A 61 -10.63 8.65 -7.80
N GLU A 62 -10.61 8.54 -6.48
CA GLU A 62 -11.31 9.47 -5.59
C GLU A 62 -10.48 10.69 -5.19
N ASN A 63 -9.26 10.83 -5.73
CA ASN A 63 -8.30 11.85 -5.31
C ASN A 63 -8.00 11.80 -3.82
N SER A 64 -7.91 10.59 -3.27
CA SER A 64 -7.75 10.35 -1.83
C SER A 64 -6.49 9.53 -1.50
N LEU A 65 -5.49 9.53 -2.38
CA LEU A 65 -4.23 8.82 -2.11
C LEU A 65 -3.53 9.34 -0.84
N ASP A 66 -3.77 10.58 -0.46
CA ASP A 66 -3.21 11.18 0.74
C ASP A 66 -3.69 10.49 2.03
N LYS A 67 -4.73 9.66 1.95
CA LYS A 67 -5.15 8.83 3.10
C LYS A 67 -4.11 7.78 3.46
N ILE A 68 -3.21 7.45 2.51
CA ILE A 68 -2.05 6.61 2.78
C ILE A 68 -0.82 7.44 2.42
N PRO A 69 -0.28 8.23 3.35
CA PRO A 69 0.80 9.17 3.03
C PRO A 69 2.10 8.51 2.57
N TYR A 70 2.26 7.21 2.84
CA TYR A 70 3.45 6.46 2.42
C TYR A 70 3.45 6.11 0.94
N VAL A 71 2.32 6.28 0.22
CA VAL A 71 2.22 5.83 -1.16
C VAL A 71 2.97 6.77 -2.11
N HIS A 72 3.63 6.16 -3.09
CA HIS A 72 4.20 6.88 -4.24
C HIS A 72 3.70 6.22 -5.52
N ALA A 73 3.12 7.01 -6.40
CA ALA A 73 2.62 6.54 -7.68
C ALA A 73 3.58 6.96 -8.78
N GLU A 74 4.18 5.98 -9.46
CA GLU A 74 5.00 6.24 -10.64
C GLU A 74 4.11 6.09 -11.87
N ARG A 75 3.71 7.21 -12.44
CA ARG A 75 2.77 7.21 -13.56
C ARG A 75 3.50 7.10 -14.87
N LYS A 76 3.13 6.08 -15.65
CA LYS A 76 3.61 5.88 -17.02
C LYS A 76 2.45 6.06 -17.98
N SER A 77 2.72 6.06 -19.29
CA SER A 77 1.70 6.39 -20.30
C SER A 77 0.44 5.53 -20.22
N LYS A 78 0.57 4.25 -19.84
CA LYS A 78 -0.55 3.31 -19.82
C LYS A 78 -0.77 2.63 -18.47
N ILE A 79 0.21 2.71 -17.56
CA ILE A 79 0.15 2.03 -16.27
C ILE A 79 0.66 2.91 -15.16
N THR A 80 0.31 2.57 -13.94
CA THR A 80 0.86 3.18 -12.74
C THR A 80 1.55 2.11 -11.92
N ASN A 81 2.81 2.34 -11.55
CA ASN A 81 3.52 1.49 -10.61
C ASN A 81 3.36 2.07 -9.21
N TRP A 82 3.02 1.22 -8.26
CA TRP A 82 2.71 1.63 -6.89
C TRP A 82 3.85 1.24 -5.97
N TYR A 83 4.29 2.20 -5.16
CA TYR A 83 5.36 2.02 -4.19
C TYR A 83 4.91 2.54 -2.84
N PHE A 84 5.53 2.04 -1.79
CA PHE A 84 5.50 2.68 -0.47
C PHE A 84 6.89 3.15 -0.12
N ARG A 85 7.00 4.25 0.60
CA ARG A 85 8.27 4.85 1.00
C ARG A 85 8.15 5.45 2.39
N PRO A 86 9.30 5.60 3.10
CA PRO A 86 9.28 6.32 4.39
C PRO A 86 8.81 7.76 4.20
N LEU A 87 8.22 8.30 5.22
CA LEU A 87 7.84 9.72 5.23
C LEU A 87 9.05 10.62 5.45
#